data_aee6ea1dc0f3a5779485571d643916f9
#
_entry.id   aee6ea1dc0f3a5779485571d643916f9
#
_cell.length_a   1.000
_cell.length_b   1.000
_cell.length_c   1.000
_cell.angle_alpha   90.00
_cell.angle_beta   90.00
_cell.angle_gamma   90.00
#
_symmetry.space_group_name_H-M   'P 1'
#
loop_
_entity.id
_entity.type
_entity.pdbx_description
1 polymer ?
#
loop_
_entity_poly.entity_id
_entity_poly.type
_entity_poly.pdbx_seq_one_letter_code
_entity_poly.pdbx_strand_id
1 'polypeptide(L)'
;MSVFPTRIRWRSVWAAARRRAAAARNLQTRRATAPLRRCLATTPPQHGLDDVGAANLDWPRLGFDFQKTNGFVKHTWVNGRWDEGEWEPEPFLKLHVMSAAIHYGQGVYEGAKAHHCADGSVRLWNIQANAHRMLEGCERMMMPAVPPEMFVRACEWCVAANRAYIPPYGTGGALYLRPYIFGHGPQLGLSAAPQFHFCVLAMPVSSYYAGGLQPIDVLVAHDADRAAPQGVGHVKASGNYGSDIRVSIDARAEGYPTVLYLDPKEKRYIEEFSVSNFIGIKDNTYVTPDSPTILRSA
;
A
#
# COMPACT_ATOMS: atom_id res chain seq x y z
N MET A 1 11.16 -29.79 44.18
CA MET A 1 10.98 -30.73 43.08
C MET A 1 10.60 -29.91 41.84
N SER A 2 11.59 -29.68 41.01
CA SER A 2 11.47 -28.89 39.76
C SER A 2 11.29 -29.86 38.62
N VAL A 3 10.23 -29.68 37.86
CA VAL A 3 10.05 -30.39 36.59
C VAL A 3 9.81 -29.30 35.49
N PHE A 4 10.86 -28.96 34.74
CA PHE A 4 10.71 -28.28 33.47
C PHE A 4 11.06 -29.28 32.36
N PRO A 5 10.19 -29.50 31.40
CA PRO A 5 10.50 -30.39 30.30
C PRO A 5 11.11 -29.62 29.10
N THR A 6 12.21 -30.17 28.64
CA THR A 6 12.67 -30.34 27.27
C THR A 6 12.70 -29.12 26.32
N ARG A 7 13.91 -28.67 26.03
CA ARG A 7 14.26 -27.78 24.93
C ARG A 7 13.81 -28.36 23.56
N ILE A 8 12.83 -27.75 22.94
CA ILE A 8 12.48 -28.02 21.55
C ILE A 8 13.59 -27.45 20.66
N ARG A 9 14.30 -28.33 19.93
CA ARG A 9 15.33 -27.94 18.95
C ARG A 9 14.65 -27.40 17.67
N TRP A 10 14.48 -26.11 17.60
CA TRP A 10 13.90 -25.41 16.42
C TRP A 10 14.74 -25.47 15.15
N ARG A 11 16.00 -25.95 15.20
CA ARG A 11 16.89 -26.01 14.02
C ARG A 11 16.43 -26.94 12.91
N SER A 12 15.66 -27.99 13.18
CA SER A 12 15.22 -28.96 12.18
C SER A 12 13.98 -28.52 11.39
N VAL A 13 13.10 -27.70 12.00
CA VAL A 13 11.87 -27.22 11.34
C VAL A 13 12.19 -26.19 10.26
N TRP A 14 13.14 -25.28 10.51
CA TRP A 14 13.57 -24.26 9.54
C TRP A 14 14.34 -24.83 8.34
N ALA A 15 15.11 -25.90 8.52
CA ALA A 15 15.83 -26.55 7.42
C ALA A 15 14.88 -27.27 6.46
N ALA A 16 13.76 -27.81 6.96
CA ALA A 16 12.73 -28.44 6.13
C ALA A 16 11.88 -27.41 5.37
N ALA A 17 11.57 -26.26 6.01
CA ALA A 17 10.86 -25.16 5.38
C ALA A 17 11.68 -24.51 4.24
N ARG A 18 12.98 -24.31 4.43
CA ARG A 18 13.88 -23.79 3.37
C ARG A 18 14.01 -24.74 2.17
N ARG A 19 14.02 -26.06 2.39
CA ARG A 19 14.04 -27.04 1.30
C ARG A 19 12.72 -27.09 0.52
N ARG A 20 11.58 -26.90 1.17
CA ARG A 20 10.27 -26.81 0.51
C ARG A 20 10.12 -25.52 -0.29
N ALA A 21 10.61 -24.40 0.22
CA ALA A 21 10.62 -23.12 -0.50
C ALA A 21 11.55 -23.13 -1.73
N ALA A 22 12.70 -23.81 -1.65
CA ALA A 22 13.60 -24.01 -2.80
C ALA A 22 13.01 -24.95 -3.85
N ALA A 23 12.28 -25.99 -3.45
CA ALA A 23 11.57 -26.88 -4.35
C ALA A 23 10.38 -26.18 -5.05
N ALA A 24 9.67 -25.32 -4.33
CA ALA A 24 8.58 -24.51 -4.90
C ALA A 24 9.10 -23.49 -5.92
N ARG A 25 10.25 -22.86 -5.68
CA ARG A 25 10.90 -21.96 -6.65
C ARG A 25 11.33 -22.67 -7.94
N ASN A 26 11.83 -23.91 -7.84
CA ASN A 26 12.20 -24.70 -9.03
C ASN A 26 10.99 -25.19 -9.85
N LEU A 27 9.80 -25.30 -9.25
CA LEU A 27 8.57 -25.62 -9.98
C LEU A 27 7.97 -24.40 -10.70
N GLN A 28 8.14 -23.21 -10.15
CA GLN A 28 7.66 -21.96 -10.79
C GLN A 28 8.52 -21.56 -12.01
N THR A 29 9.84 -21.80 -11.98
CA THR A 29 10.73 -21.46 -13.11
C THR A 29 10.63 -22.42 -14.31
N ARG A 30 10.01 -23.59 -14.18
CA ARG A 30 9.84 -24.55 -15.30
C ARG A 30 8.49 -24.46 -16.04
N ARG A 31 7.56 -23.58 -15.65
CA ARG A 31 6.26 -23.42 -16.31
C ARG A 31 6.00 -22.06 -16.98
N ALA A 32 7.00 -21.20 -17.08
CA ALA A 32 6.87 -19.85 -17.63
C ALA A 32 7.40 -19.71 -19.06
N THR A 33 7.10 -20.66 -19.97
CA THR A 33 7.35 -20.49 -21.41
C THR A 33 6.15 -20.88 -22.26
N ALA A 34 4.96 -20.44 -21.86
CA ALA A 34 3.87 -20.32 -22.83
C ALA A 34 3.87 -18.87 -23.35
N PRO A 35 3.84 -18.64 -24.67
CA PRO A 35 3.78 -17.29 -25.21
C PRO A 35 2.50 -16.64 -24.68
N LEU A 36 2.66 -15.49 -23.99
CA LEU A 36 1.55 -14.60 -23.67
C LEU A 36 0.82 -14.31 -25.00
N ARG A 37 -0.33 -14.94 -25.21
CA ARG A 37 -1.25 -14.50 -26.23
C ARG A 37 -1.50 -13.03 -25.94
N ARG A 38 -1.26 -12.20 -26.95
CA ARG A 38 -1.62 -10.78 -26.98
C ARG A 38 -3.10 -10.69 -26.60
N CYS A 39 -3.42 -10.53 -25.31
CA CYS A 39 -4.75 -10.18 -24.88
C CYS A 39 -5.06 -8.84 -25.49
N LEU A 40 -6.07 -8.84 -26.32
CA LEU A 40 -6.66 -7.61 -26.84
C LEU A 40 -7.10 -6.81 -25.61
N ALA A 41 -6.49 -5.67 -25.42
CA ALA A 41 -6.86 -4.74 -24.35
C ALA A 41 -8.37 -4.50 -24.45
N THR A 42 -9.10 -4.84 -23.40
CA THR A 42 -10.42 -4.24 -23.21
C THR A 42 -10.15 -2.76 -23.07
N THR A 43 -10.51 -2.02 -24.10
CA THR A 43 -10.42 -0.56 -24.10
C THR A 43 -11.15 -0.08 -22.86
N PRO A 44 -10.53 0.76 -21.99
CA PRO A 44 -11.25 1.36 -20.87
C PRO A 44 -12.58 1.88 -21.40
N PRO A 45 -13.69 1.70 -20.67
CA PRO A 45 -14.94 2.29 -21.09
C PRO A 45 -14.65 3.75 -21.42
N GLN A 46 -14.97 4.18 -22.64
CA GLN A 46 -14.90 5.57 -23.06
C GLN A 46 -16.03 6.32 -22.33
N HIS A 47 -15.90 6.49 -21.03
CA HIS A 47 -16.56 7.60 -20.36
C HIS A 47 -15.99 8.83 -21.03
N GLY A 48 -16.86 9.67 -21.60
CA GLY A 48 -16.45 10.81 -22.41
C GLY A 48 -15.23 11.45 -21.77
N LEU A 49 -14.22 11.77 -22.55
CA LEU A 49 -12.96 12.34 -22.09
C LEU A 49 -13.29 13.70 -21.44
N ASP A 50 -13.77 13.64 -20.18
CA ASP A 50 -14.00 14.84 -19.41
C ASP A 50 -12.66 15.57 -19.28
N ASP A 51 -12.68 16.88 -19.42
CA ASP A 51 -11.49 17.70 -19.23
C ASP A 51 -10.93 17.52 -17.81
N VAL A 52 -9.63 17.63 -17.67
CA VAL A 52 -8.98 17.63 -16.35
C VAL A 52 -9.60 18.71 -15.47
N GLY A 53 -10.08 18.30 -14.27
CA GLY A 53 -10.69 19.23 -13.33
C GLY A 53 -12.11 19.66 -13.66
N ALA A 54 -12.82 18.94 -14.54
CA ALA A 54 -14.22 19.23 -14.87
C ALA A 54 -15.20 19.00 -13.70
N ALA A 55 -14.80 18.21 -12.69
CA ALA A 55 -15.63 18.03 -11.48
C ALA A 55 -15.76 19.35 -10.72
N ASN A 56 -17.00 19.68 -10.30
CA ASN A 56 -17.28 20.90 -9.54
C ASN A 56 -16.92 20.70 -8.06
N LEU A 57 -15.63 20.86 -7.73
CA LEU A 57 -15.07 20.68 -6.39
C LEU A 57 -14.32 21.93 -5.92
N ASP A 58 -14.36 22.20 -4.61
CA ASP A 58 -13.54 23.24 -3.99
C ASP A 58 -12.10 22.71 -3.77
N TRP A 59 -11.31 22.74 -4.84
CA TRP A 59 -9.96 22.14 -4.92
C TRP A 59 -9.03 22.56 -3.76
N PRO A 60 -8.96 23.84 -3.34
CA PRO A 60 -8.11 24.25 -2.23
C PRO A 60 -8.53 23.69 -0.87
N ARG A 61 -9.82 23.36 -0.70
CA ARG A 61 -10.37 22.85 0.56
C ARG A 61 -10.47 21.34 0.66
N LEU A 62 -10.04 20.61 -0.37
CA LEU A 62 -9.98 19.16 -0.29
C LEU A 62 -9.03 18.72 0.83
N GLY A 63 -9.51 17.77 1.65
CA GLY A 63 -8.72 17.04 2.62
C GLY A 63 -8.44 15.62 2.14
N PHE A 64 -8.49 14.68 3.08
CA PHE A 64 -8.44 13.23 2.82
C PHE A 64 -9.80 12.56 3.08
N ASP A 65 -10.87 13.33 3.20
CA ASP A 65 -12.22 12.81 3.33
C ASP A 65 -12.69 12.21 2.02
N PHE A 66 -13.55 11.18 2.10
CA PHE A 66 -14.02 10.47 0.93
C PHE A 66 -14.74 11.41 -0.06
N GLN A 67 -14.26 11.41 -1.29
CA GLN A 67 -14.90 12.06 -2.44
C GLN A 67 -15.31 10.97 -3.44
N LYS A 68 -16.60 10.88 -3.79
CA LYS A 68 -17.07 9.94 -4.80
C LYS A 68 -16.50 10.35 -6.15
N THR A 69 -15.83 9.41 -6.81
CA THR A 69 -15.33 9.53 -8.18
C THR A 69 -16.14 8.64 -9.13
N ASN A 70 -15.71 8.48 -10.38
CA ASN A 70 -16.43 7.65 -11.36
C ASN A 70 -16.38 6.15 -11.02
N GLY A 71 -15.45 5.72 -10.16
CA GLY A 71 -15.29 4.32 -9.78
C GLY A 71 -13.82 3.92 -9.63
N PHE A 72 -13.59 2.60 -9.65
CA PHE A 72 -12.27 2.03 -9.44
C PHE A 72 -12.04 0.77 -10.29
N VAL A 73 -10.77 0.39 -10.46
CA VAL A 73 -10.35 -0.84 -11.16
C VAL A 73 -10.27 -1.99 -10.16
N LYS A 74 -10.79 -3.17 -10.52
CA LYS A 74 -10.67 -4.38 -9.73
C LYS A 74 -10.17 -5.54 -10.59
N HIS A 75 -9.15 -6.24 -10.12
CA HIS A 75 -8.67 -7.50 -10.64
C HIS A 75 -8.87 -8.60 -9.60
N THR A 76 -9.21 -9.80 -10.04
CA THR A 76 -9.40 -10.96 -9.17
C THR A 76 -8.39 -12.05 -9.52
N TRP A 77 -7.70 -12.55 -8.48
CA TRP A 77 -6.86 -13.74 -8.59
C TRP A 77 -7.58 -14.94 -8.01
N VAL A 78 -7.71 -15.96 -8.83
CA VAL A 78 -8.31 -17.25 -8.45
C VAL A 78 -7.71 -18.37 -9.30
N ASN A 79 -7.56 -19.56 -8.72
CA ASN A 79 -7.01 -20.74 -9.41
C ASN A 79 -5.64 -20.48 -10.09
N GLY A 80 -4.79 -19.71 -9.43
CA GLY A 80 -3.40 -19.46 -9.88
C GLY A 80 -3.23 -18.38 -10.95
N ARG A 81 -4.24 -17.60 -11.27
CA ARG A 81 -4.19 -16.55 -12.30
C ARG A 81 -4.99 -15.32 -11.96
N TRP A 82 -4.55 -14.17 -12.44
CA TRP A 82 -5.30 -12.93 -12.49
C TRP A 82 -6.27 -12.95 -13.67
N ASP A 83 -7.43 -12.31 -13.50
CA ASP A 83 -8.32 -11.93 -14.59
C ASP A 83 -7.80 -10.70 -15.35
N GLU A 84 -8.56 -10.25 -16.35
CA GLU A 84 -8.22 -9.07 -17.14
C GLU A 84 -8.56 -7.74 -16.44
N GLY A 85 -9.29 -7.80 -15.32
CA GLY A 85 -9.78 -6.66 -14.57
C GLY A 85 -11.12 -6.14 -15.08
N GLU A 86 -11.82 -5.46 -14.18
CA GLU A 86 -13.12 -4.85 -14.45
C GLU A 86 -13.20 -3.46 -13.81
N TRP A 87 -14.09 -2.65 -14.32
CA TRP A 87 -14.42 -1.33 -13.79
C TRP A 87 -15.62 -1.44 -12.85
N GLU A 88 -15.44 -0.98 -11.62
CA GLU A 88 -16.49 -0.92 -10.60
C GLU A 88 -16.92 0.53 -10.40
N PRO A 89 -18.16 0.92 -10.79
CA PRO A 89 -18.63 2.29 -10.69
C PRO A 89 -19.04 2.68 -9.26
N GLU A 90 -19.41 1.72 -8.43
CA GLU A 90 -19.84 1.99 -7.06
C GLU A 90 -18.75 1.64 -6.05
N PRO A 91 -18.58 2.45 -4.98
CA PRO A 91 -17.46 2.31 -4.03
C PRO A 91 -17.69 1.17 -3.01
N PHE A 92 -18.21 0.04 -3.47
CA PHE A 92 -18.53 -1.11 -2.61
C PHE A 92 -17.90 -2.39 -3.12
N LEU A 93 -17.44 -3.22 -2.20
CA LEU A 93 -16.96 -4.58 -2.48
C LEU A 93 -17.80 -5.58 -1.68
N LYS A 94 -18.30 -6.61 -2.36
CA LYS A 94 -18.96 -7.74 -1.69
C LYS A 94 -17.89 -8.76 -1.29
N LEU A 95 -17.64 -8.91 0.00
CA LEU A 95 -16.64 -9.83 0.53
C LEU A 95 -17.31 -11.01 1.24
N HIS A 96 -16.66 -12.16 1.18
CA HIS A 96 -17.07 -13.31 2.01
C HIS A 96 -16.77 -13.01 3.49
N VAL A 97 -17.69 -13.36 4.40
CA VAL A 97 -17.53 -13.10 5.84
C VAL A 97 -16.25 -13.68 6.45
N MET A 98 -15.73 -14.77 5.86
CA MET A 98 -14.49 -15.44 6.27
C MET A 98 -13.23 -14.89 5.57
N SER A 99 -13.30 -13.72 4.94
CA SER A 99 -12.18 -13.11 4.24
C SER A 99 -10.96 -12.94 5.16
N ALA A 100 -9.78 -13.40 4.70
CA ALA A 100 -8.52 -13.25 5.45
C ALA A 100 -8.14 -11.78 5.69
N ALA A 101 -8.57 -10.87 4.83
CA ALA A 101 -8.39 -9.44 5.06
C ALA A 101 -9.13 -8.96 6.31
N ILE A 102 -10.35 -9.48 6.56
CA ILE A 102 -11.17 -9.09 7.71
C ILE A 102 -10.64 -9.71 9.00
N HIS A 103 -10.26 -11.00 8.97
CA HIS A 103 -9.90 -11.73 10.19
C HIS A 103 -8.42 -11.61 10.56
N TYR A 104 -7.53 -11.46 9.57
CA TYR A 104 -6.07 -11.53 9.78
C TYR A 104 -5.32 -10.33 9.20
N GLY A 105 -6.02 -9.35 8.63
CA GLY A 105 -5.40 -8.19 8.03
C GLY A 105 -4.47 -8.54 6.86
N GLN A 106 -4.73 -9.66 6.14
CA GLN A 106 -3.93 -10.04 4.98
C GLN A 106 -4.18 -9.07 3.83
N GLY A 107 -3.44 -7.97 3.83
CA GLY A 107 -3.55 -6.89 2.87
C GLY A 107 -2.27 -6.05 2.78
N VAL A 108 -1.95 -5.62 1.57
CA VAL A 108 -0.86 -4.70 1.24
C VAL A 108 -1.42 -3.58 0.37
N TYR A 109 -0.98 -2.36 0.59
CA TYR A 109 -1.45 -1.24 -0.20
C TYR A 109 -0.31 -0.31 -0.62
N GLU A 110 -0.59 0.56 -1.58
CA GLU A 110 0.30 1.60 -2.06
C GLU A 110 -0.39 2.97 -2.05
N GLY A 111 0.41 4.00 -2.16
CA GLY A 111 -0.06 5.36 -2.35
C GLY A 111 0.77 6.04 -3.43
N ALA A 112 0.11 6.49 -4.48
CA ALA A 112 0.71 7.24 -5.57
C ALA A 112 -0.13 8.48 -5.89
N LYS A 113 0.41 9.39 -6.70
CA LYS A 113 -0.31 10.58 -7.12
C LYS A 113 -0.19 10.80 -8.61
N ALA A 114 -1.30 11.18 -9.24
CA ALA A 114 -1.31 11.74 -10.58
C ALA A 114 -1.44 13.26 -10.50
N HIS A 115 -0.55 13.96 -11.18
CA HIS A 115 -0.47 15.43 -11.17
C HIS A 115 -0.83 15.99 -12.54
N HIS A 116 -1.64 17.04 -12.57
CA HIS A 116 -1.79 17.91 -13.72
C HIS A 116 -0.58 18.84 -13.78
N CYS A 117 0.16 18.80 -14.86
CA CYS A 117 1.39 19.55 -15.05
C CYS A 117 1.16 20.88 -15.82
N ALA A 118 2.11 21.80 -15.75
CA ALA A 118 2.06 23.10 -16.43
C ALA A 118 1.90 22.99 -17.96
N ASP A 119 2.39 21.89 -18.55
CA ASP A 119 2.29 21.59 -19.99
C ASP A 119 0.96 20.95 -20.39
N GLY A 120 -0.01 20.87 -19.47
CA GLY A 120 -1.32 20.24 -19.68
C GLY A 120 -1.30 18.71 -19.62
N SER A 121 -0.12 18.08 -19.45
CA SER A 121 -0.04 16.63 -19.31
C SER A 121 -0.46 16.18 -17.91
N VAL A 122 -0.92 14.93 -17.79
CA VAL A 122 -1.13 14.24 -16.51
C VAL A 122 -0.02 13.21 -16.33
N ARG A 123 0.66 13.25 -15.19
CA ARG A 123 1.81 12.37 -14.92
C ARG A 123 1.65 11.64 -13.58
N LEU A 124 1.94 10.35 -13.61
CA LEU A 124 2.14 9.53 -12.42
C LEU A 124 3.60 9.64 -11.97
N TRP A 125 3.82 9.99 -10.71
CA TRP A 125 5.18 10.08 -10.18
C TRP A 125 5.68 8.71 -9.72
N ASN A 126 6.83 8.27 -10.22
CA ASN A 126 7.61 7.09 -9.79
C ASN A 126 6.81 5.79 -9.59
N ILE A 127 5.77 5.59 -10.39
CA ILE A 127 4.78 4.52 -10.22
C ILE A 127 5.40 3.11 -10.27
N GLN A 128 6.52 2.92 -10.98
CA GLN A 128 7.25 1.65 -11.04
C GLN A 128 7.85 1.27 -9.69
N ALA A 129 8.36 2.24 -8.93
CA ALA A 129 8.87 1.96 -7.58
C ALA A 129 7.75 1.49 -6.64
N ASN A 130 6.56 2.07 -6.74
CA ASN A 130 5.37 1.59 -6.02
C ASN A 130 5.02 0.16 -6.42
N ALA A 131 5.05 -0.17 -7.71
CA ALA A 131 4.77 -1.53 -8.20
C ALA A 131 5.75 -2.56 -7.63
N HIS A 132 7.05 -2.25 -7.61
CA HIS A 132 8.07 -3.14 -7.05
C HIS A 132 7.92 -3.29 -5.53
N ARG A 133 7.64 -2.21 -4.80
CA ARG A 133 7.42 -2.28 -3.34
C ARG A 133 6.17 -3.08 -2.99
N MET A 134 5.09 -3.00 -3.78
CA MET A 134 3.93 -3.88 -3.63
C MET A 134 4.29 -5.34 -3.88
N LEU A 135 5.12 -5.63 -4.90
CA LEU A 135 5.57 -6.99 -5.18
C LEU A 135 6.33 -7.61 -4.00
N GLU A 136 7.26 -6.86 -3.39
CA GLU A 136 7.97 -7.27 -2.17
C GLU A 136 6.99 -7.51 -1.00
N GLY A 137 6.00 -6.65 -0.85
CA GLY A 137 4.94 -6.80 0.14
C GLY A 137 4.09 -8.04 -0.07
N CYS A 138 3.73 -8.34 -1.31
CA CYS A 138 2.99 -9.56 -1.68
C CYS A 138 3.78 -10.82 -1.32
N GLU A 139 5.09 -10.85 -1.64
CA GLU A 139 5.95 -11.98 -1.29
C GLU A 139 6.00 -12.20 0.23
N ARG A 140 6.21 -11.13 1.00
CA ARG A 140 6.29 -11.20 2.47
C ARG A 140 4.99 -11.67 3.11
N MET A 141 3.85 -11.28 2.56
CA MET A 141 2.51 -11.57 3.09
C MET A 141 1.88 -12.84 2.49
N MET A 142 2.65 -13.63 1.72
CA MET A 142 2.17 -14.86 1.06
C MET A 142 0.96 -14.62 0.15
N MET A 143 1.04 -13.55 -0.63
CA MET A 143 0.03 -13.16 -1.62
C MET A 143 0.55 -13.41 -3.03
N PRO A 144 -0.33 -13.58 -4.04
CA PRO A 144 0.10 -13.65 -5.43
C PRO A 144 0.78 -12.34 -5.84
N ALA A 145 1.84 -12.46 -6.62
CA ALA A 145 2.50 -11.31 -7.21
C ALA A 145 1.51 -10.50 -8.06
N VAL A 146 1.46 -9.18 -7.86
CA VAL A 146 0.86 -8.26 -8.82
C VAL A 146 1.97 -7.87 -9.79
N PRO A 147 1.93 -8.30 -11.08
CA PRO A 147 2.97 -7.96 -12.03
C PRO A 147 3.10 -6.44 -12.18
N PRO A 148 4.33 -5.87 -12.19
CA PRO A 148 4.52 -4.42 -12.30
C PRO A 148 3.78 -3.78 -13.48
N GLU A 149 3.73 -4.45 -14.62
CA GLU A 149 3.01 -3.97 -15.80
C GLU A 149 1.50 -3.94 -15.60
N MET A 150 0.94 -4.91 -14.87
CA MET A 150 -0.48 -4.93 -14.50
C MET A 150 -0.80 -3.80 -13.51
N PHE A 151 0.08 -3.61 -12.50
CA PHE A 151 -0.06 -2.52 -11.54
C PHE A 151 -0.10 -1.16 -12.23
N VAL A 152 0.87 -0.89 -13.11
CA VAL A 152 0.94 0.39 -13.83
C VAL A 152 -0.27 0.60 -14.73
N ARG A 153 -0.66 -0.40 -15.53
CA ARG A 153 -1.86 -0.31 -16.38
C ARG A 153 -3.15 -0.07 -15.60
N ALA A 154 -3.31 -0.72 -14.45
CA ALA A 154 -4.48 -0.50 -13.59
C ALA A 154 -4.50 0.94 -13.03
N CYS A 155 -3.35 1.50 -12.65
CA CYS A 155 -3.22 2.89 -12.23
C CYS A 155 -3.55 3.87 -13.39
N GLU A 156 -2.99 3.64 -14.57
CA GLU A 156 -3.27 4.45 -15.76
C GLU A 156 -4.74 4.41 -16.15
N TRP A 157 -5.36 3.24 -16.11
CA TRP A 157 -6.80 3.08 -16.35
C TRP A 157 -7.62 3.86 -15.33
N CYS A 158 -7.30 3.71 -14.03
CA CYS A 158 -8.00 4.43 -12.96
C CYS A 158 -7.90 5.95 -13.12
N VAL A 159 -6.71 6.48 -13.50
CA VAL A 159 -6.50 7.91 -13.78
C VAL A 159 -7.31 8.36 -14.97
N ALA A 160 -7.27 7.63 -16.09
CA ALA A 160 -7.98 7.97 -17.30
C ALA A 160 -9.50 8.05 -17.09
N ALA A 161 -10.07 7.06 -16.38
CA ALA A 161 -11.51 7.01 -16.10
C ALA A 161 -11.98 8.05 -15.06
N ASN A 162 -11.05 8.59 -14.24
CA ASN A 162 -11.35 9.63 -13.24
C ASN A 162 -10.76 11.00 -13.60
N ARG A 163 -10.56 11.28 -14.89
CA ARG A 163 -9.86 12.48 -15.36
C ARG A 163 -10.48 13.78 -14.87
N ALA A 164 -11.80 13.85 -14.78
CA ALA A 164 -12.54 15.01 -14.27
C ALA A 164 -12.17 15.39 -12.82
N TYR A 165 -11.71 14.42 -12.05
CA TYR A 165 -11.36 14.57 -10.63
C TYR A 165 -9.88 14.88 -10.40
N ILE A 166 -9.07 15.08 -11.43
CA ILE A 166 -7.68 15.49 -11.29
C ILE A 166 -7.64 16.99 -10.98
N PRO A 167 -7.12 17.41 -9.82
CA PRO A 167 -7.04 18.83 -9.48
C PRO A 167 -6.27 19.63 -10.53
N PRO A 168 -6.79 20.78 -10.98
CA PRO A 168 -6.12 21.63 -11.96
C PRO A 168 -4.71 22.06 -11.50
N TYR A 169 -3.81 22.28 -12.48
CA TYR A 169 -2.49 22.84 -12.19
C TYR A 169 -2.60 24.17 -11.42
N GLY A 170 -1.72 24.36 -10.44
CA GLY A 170 -1.71 25.55 -9.59
C GLY A 170 -2.58 25.49 -8.35
N THR A 171 -3.46 24.49 -8.20
CA THR A 171 -4.29 24.31 -6.98
C THR A 171 -3.52 23.66 -5.81
N GLY A 172 -2.32 23.11 -6.06
CA GLY A 172 -1.54 22.37 -5.06
C GLY A 172 -2.04 20.96 -4.79
N GLY A 173 -3.16 20.55 -5.42
CA GLY A 173 -3.76 19.24 -5.28
C GLY A 173 -3.18 18.19 -6.24
N ALA A 174 -3.63 16.94 -6.05
CA ALA A 174 -3.34 15.81 -6.91
C ALA A 174 -4.47 14.78 -6.86
N LEU A 175 -4.58 13.93 -7.87
CA LEU A 175 -5.41 12.75 -7.77
C LEU A 175 -4.60 11.66 -7.05
N TYR A 176 -4.97 11.36 -5.82
CA TYR A 176 -4.36 10.31 -5.02
C TYR A 176 -4.87 8.95 -5.48
N LEU A 177 -3.95 8.02 -5.72
CA LEU A 177 -4.25 6.64 -6.05
C LEU A 177 -3.97 5.73 -4.86
N ARG A 178 -4.89 4.80 -4.60
CA ARG A 178 -4.77 3.74 -3.62
C ARG A 178 -4.82 2.37 -4.28
N PRO A 179 -3.69 1.90 -4.86
CA PRO A 179 -3.58 0.49 -5.18
C PRO A 179 -3.54 -0.35 -3.91
N TYR A 180 -4.31 -1.45 -3.85
CA TYR A 180 -4.29 -2.36 -2.72
C TYR A 180 -4.68 -3.77 -3.13
N ILE A 181 -4.03 -4.75 -2.50
CA ILE A 181 -4.32 -6.17 -2.66
C ILE A 181 -4.67 -6.77 -1.30
N PHE A 182 -5.65 -7.67 -1.26
CA PHE A 182 -6.09 -8.30 -0.03
C PHE A 182 -6.65 -9.69 -0.26
N GLY A 183 -6.53 -10.54 0.79
CA GLY A 183 -7.04 -11.91 0.79
C GLY A 183 -8.55 -11.96 0.93
N HIS A 184 -9.20 -12.76 0.07
CA HIS A 184 -10.64 -12.93 -0.03
C HIS A 184 -11.02 -14.42 -0.09
N GLY A 185 -12.32 -14.71 0.05
CA GLY A 185 -12.87 -16.06 -0.02
C GLY A 185 -13.03 -16.76 1.34
N PRO A 186 -13.56 -18.01 1.33
CA PRO A 186 -13.91 -18.73 2.55
C PRO A 186 -12.68 -19.37 3.20
N GLN A 187 -12.01 -18.64 4.11
CA GLN A 187 -10.80 -19.10 4.77
C GLN A 187 -10.79 -18.71 6.24
N LEU A 188 -11.13 -19.64 7.15
CA LEU A 188 -11.06 -19.40 8.59
C LEU A 188 -9.70 -19.78 9.21
N GLY A 189 -9.07 -20.86 8.72
CA GLY A 189 -7.75 -21.28 9.22
C GLY A 189 -6.66 -20.27 8.82
N LEU A 190 -5.63 -20.12 9.67
CA LEU A 190 -4.51 -19.24 9.40
C LEU A 190 -3.64 -19.79 8.25
N SER A 191 -3.95 -19.41 7.04
CA SER A 191 -3.21 -19.72 5.82
C SER A 191 -3.41 -18.62 4.79
N ALA A 192 -2.69 -18.69 3.65
CA ALA A 192 -2.95 -17.79 2.54
C ALA A 192 -4.39 -17.93 2.03
N ALA A 193 -5.03 -16.82 1.71
CA ALA A 193 -6.39 -16.82 1.17
C ALA A 193 -6.48 -17.61 -0.16
N PRO A 194 -7.63 -18.21 -0.47
CA PRO A 194 -7.84 -18.92 -1.74
C PRO A 194 -8.04 -17.99 -2.94
N GLN A 195 -8.40 -16.74 -2.69
CA GLN A 195 -8.67 -15.70 -3.69
C GLN A 195 -8.11 -14.37 -3.22
N PHE A 196 -7.81 -13.48 -4.16
CA PHE A 196 -7.35 -12.13 -3.86
C PHE A 196 -7.99 -11.14 -4.82
N HIS A 197 -8.24 -9.93 -4.31
CA HIS A 197 -8.57 -8.78 -5.15
C HIS A 197 -7.41 -7.80 -5.14
N PHE A 198 -7.03 -7.33 -6.32
CA PHE A 198 -6.19 -6.16 -6.50
C PHE A 198 -7.04 -5.03 -7.06
N CYS A 199 -7.14 -3.94 -6.29
CA CYS A 199 -7.97 -2.79 -6.64
C CYS A 199 -7.13 -1.53 -6.73
N VAL A 200 -7.53 -0.60 -7.60
CA VAL A 200 -6.96 0.75 -7.67
C VAL A 200 -8.10 1.75 -7.64
N LEU A 201 -8.23 2.46 -6.52
CA LEU A 201 -9.16 3.58 -6.41
C LEU A 201 -8.43 4.91 -6.52
N ALA A 202 -9.14 5.96 -6.90
CA ALA A 202 -8.63 7.32 -7.01
C ALA A 202 -9.51 8.31 -6.26
N MET A 203 -8.90 9.33 -5.65
CA MET A 203 -9.59 10.38 -4.92
C MET A 203 -8.82 11.70 -5.04
N PRO A 204 -9.47 12.83 -5.37
CA PRO A 204 -8.80 14.12 -5.37
C PRO A 204 -8.43 14.53 -3.94
N VAL A 205 -7.22 15.01 -3.75
CA VAL A 205 -6.70 15.48 -2.47
C VAL A 205 -5.96 16.80 -2.64
N SER A 206 -5.91 17.61 -1.59
CA SER A 206 -5.09 18.80 -1.52
C SER A 206 -3.80 18.54 -0.70
N SER A 207 -3.19 19.56 -0.17
CA SER A 207 -2.02 19.44 0.70
C SER A 207 -2.37 18.64 1.96
N TYR A 208 -1.46 17.74 2.37
CA TYR A 208 -1.66 16.93 3.58
C TYR A 208 -1.75 17.78 4.85
N TYR A 209 -0.97 18.86 4.90
CA TYR A 209 -1.00 19.81 6.01
C TYR A 209 -1.67 21.12 5.59
N ALA A 210 -2.66 21.56 6.35
CA ALA A 210 -3.27 22.88 6.18
C ALA A 210 -2.19 23.97 6.38
N GLY A 211 -2.10 24.91 5.45
CA GLY A 211 -1.09 25.97 5.49
C GLY A 211 0.24 25.64 4.77
N GLY A 212 0.36 24.48 4.14
CA GLY A 212 1.53 24.11 3.32
C GLY A 212 2.73 23.67 4.14
N LEU A 213 3.94 24.02 3.68
CA LEU A 213 5.20 23.65 4.33
C LEU A 213 5.49 24.57 5.53
N GLN A 214 5.16 24.12 6.72
CA GLN A 214 5.37 24.81 7.99
C GLN A 214 6.07 23.86 8.99
N PRO A 215 6.89 24.38 9.91
CA PRO A 215 7.35 23.60 11.06
C PRO A 215 6.17 23.10 11.90
N ILE A 216 6.28 21.87 12.38
CA ILE A 216 5.29 21.24 13.26
C ILE A 216 5.98 20.60 14.46
N ASP A 217 5.30 20.59 15.59
CA ASP A 217 5.71 19.80 16.75
C ASP A 217 5.28 18.35 16.54
N VAL A 218 6.07 17.40 17.05
CA VAL A 218 5.79 15.97 16.94
C VAL A 218 5.89 15.29 18.30
N LEU A 219 5.01 14.33 18.55
CA LEU A 219 5.11 13.48 19.73
C LEU A 219 6.14 12.38 19.50
N VAL A 220 7.11 12.21 20.40
CA VAL A 220 8.02 11.05 20.38
C VAL A 220 7.41 9.91 21.18
N ALA A 221 7.15 8.78 20.52
CA ALA A 221 6.52 7.62 21.14
C ALA A 221 7.53 6.79 21.95
N HIS A 222 7.50 6.90 23.27
CA HIS A 222 8.31 6.07 24.16
C HIS A 222 7.62 4.74 24.53
N ASP A 223 6.30 4.74 24.64
CA ASP A 223 5.49 3.62 25.16
C ASP A 223 4.79 2.82 24.06
N ALA A 224 5.10 3.10 22.81
CA ALA A 224 4.53 2.40 21.65
C ALA A 224 5.59 2.07 20.61
N ASP A 225 5.41 0.95 19.90
CA ASP A 225 6.25 0.54 18.77
C ASP A 225 5.44 0.64 17.48
N ARG A 226 6.06 1.15 16.42
CA ARG A 226 5.46 1.11 15.09
C ARG A 226 5.43 -0.29 14.52
N ALA A 227 6.49 -1.07 14.75
CA ALA A 227 6.62 -2.44 14.28
C ALA A 227 7.62 -3.22 15.14
N ALA A 228 7.42 -4.53 15.25
CA ALA A 228 8.38 -5.42 15.89
C ALA A 228 9.70 -5.49 15.10
N PRO A 229 10.86 -5.72 15.76
CA PRO A 229 12.18 -5.74 15.11
C PRO A 229 12.33 -6.73 13.95
N GLN A 230 11.61 -7.85 13.98
CA GLN A 230 11.58 -8.88 12.93
C GLN A 230 10.16 -9.06 12.36
N GLY A 231 9.33 -8.05 12.49
CA GLY A 231 7.96 -8.06 12.02
C GLY A 231 7.81 -7.72 10.54
N VAL A 232 6.82 -6.91 10.24
CA VAL A 232 6.45 -6.51 8.88
C VAL A 232 6.55 -4.99 8.67
N GLY A 233 7.33 -4.27 9.49
CA GLY A 233 7.50 -2.83 9.42
C GLY A 233 8.00 -2.34 8.06
N HIS A 234 8.85 -3.13 7.40
CA HIS A 234 9.36 -2.87 6.04
C HIS A 234 8.35 -3.13 4.92
N VAL A 235 7.14 -3.59 5.24
CA VAL A 235 6.06 -3.85 4.29
C VAL A 235 4.94 -2.84 4.51
N LYS A 236 4.33 -2.38 3.44
CA LYS A 236 3.15 -1.51 3.51
C LYS A 236 1.89 -2.34 3.78
N ALA A 237 1.94 -3.13 4.87
CA ALA A 237 0.85 -3.99 5.31
C ALA A 237 -0.21 -3.21 6.07
N SER A 238 -1.48 -3.51 5.82
CA SER A 238 -2.63 -2.83 6.47
C SER A 238 -2.58 -2.89 8.01
N GLY A 239 -2.12 -4.00 8.57
CA GLY A 239 -2.01 -4.20 10.01
C GLY A 239 -1.07 -3.24 10.73
N ASN A 240 0.01 -2.79 10.07
CA ASN A 240 0.94 -1.81 10.66
C ASN A 240 0.24 -0.49 10.97
N TYR A 241 -0.69 -0.08 10.12
CA TYR A 241 -1.41 1.19 10.26
C TYR A 241 -2.61 1.03 11.21
N GLY A 242 -3.22 -0.14 11.27
CA GLY A 242 -4.27 -0.43 12.24
C GLY A 242 -3.80 -0.30 13.69
N SER A 243 -2.57 -0.75 13.99
CA SER A 243 -1.97 -0.63 15.32
C SER A 243 -1.58 0.81 15.70
N ASP A 244 -1.30 1.68 14.71
CA ASP A 244 -0.93 3.08 14.91
C ASP A 244 -2.13 4.00 15.25
N ILE A 245 -3.36 3.59 14.92
CA ILE A 245 -4.56 4.46 15.02
C ILE A 245 -4.70 5.06 16.41
N ARG A 246 -4.56 4.28 17.48
CA ARG A 246 -4.72 4.76 18.85
C ARG A 246 -3.68 5.82 19.20
N VAL A 247 -2.41 5.53 18.94
CA VAL A 247 -1.30 6.44 19.24
C VAL A 247 -1.43 7.75 18.46
N SER A 248 -1.80 7.67 17.19
CA SER A 248 -2.04 8.84 16.34
C SER A 248 -3.24 9.68 16.77
N ILE A 249 -4.32 9.06 17.30
CA ILE A 249 -5.49 9.79 17.84
C ILE A 249 -5.10 10.50 19.13
N ASP A 250 -4.47 9.80 20.05
CA ASP A 250 -4.06 10.36 21.35
C ASP A 250 -3.09 11.54 21.14
N ALA A 251 -2.10 11.41 20.25
CA ALA A 251 -1.18 12.50 19.90
C ALA A 251 -1.91 13.73 19.36
N ARG A 252 -2.88 13.55 18.47
CA ARG A 252 -3.67 14.68 17.93
C ARG A 252 -4.52 15.35 19.00
N ALA A 253 -5.05 14.60 19.96
CA ALA A 253 -5.80 15.16 21.08
C ALA A 253 -4.91 16.05 21.98
N GLU A 254 -3.60 15.78 22.02
CA GLU A 254 -2.59 16.57 22.71
C GLU A 254 -2.03 17.72 21.85
N GLY A 255 -2.49 17.87 20.59
CA GLY A 255 -2.07 18.94 19.67
C GLY A 255 -0.91 18.58 18.75
N TYR A 256 -0.43 17.34 18.77
CA TYR A 256 0.64 16.89 17.87
C TYR A 256 0.05 16.29 16.58
N PRO A 257 0.36 16.82 15.39
CA PRO A 257 -0.20 16.33 14.14
C PRO A 257 0.33 14.96 13.70
N THR A 258 1.47 14.53 14.23
CA THR A 258 2.08 13.22 13.92
C THR A 258 2.93 12.69 15.07
N VAL A 259 3.28 11.42 14.99
CA VAL A 259 4.10 10.71 15.99
C VAL A 259 5.43 10.29 15.34
N LEU A 260 6.54 10.49 16.05
CA LEU A 260 7.86 9.99 15.71
C LEU A 260 8.14 8.74 16.55
N TYR A 261 8.41 7.62 15.87
CA TYR A 261 8.74 6.37 16.53
C TYR A 261 10.25 6.19 16.70
N LEU A 262 10.61 5.57 17.82
CA LEU A 262 11.95 5.14 18.11
C LEU A 262 12.10 3.64 17.83
N ASP A 263 13.33 3.17 17.73
CA ASP A 263 13.64 1.76 17.57
C ASP A 263 13.00 0.92 18.71
N PRO A 264 12.35 -0.21 18.37
CA PRO A 264 11.57 -0.96 19.34
C PRO A 264 12.44 -1.74 20.36
N LYS A 265 13.74 -1.84 20.12
CA LYS A 265 14.64 -2.62 20.94
C LYS A 265 15.24 -1.81 22.09
N GLU A 266 15.73 -0.61 21.80
CA GLU A 266 16.48 0.21 22.77
C GLU A 266 15.74 1.52 23.10
N LYS A 267 14.74 1.91 22.30
CA LYS A 267 14.02 3.19 22.44
C LYS A 267 14.94 4.40 22.42
N ARG A 268 15.98 4.34 21.63
CA ARG A 268 17.07 5.31 21.59
C ARG A 268 17.26 5.95 20.23
N TYR A 269 17.06 5.20 19.15
CA TYR A 269 17.31 5.65 17.79
C TYR A 269 16.02 6.02 17.11
N ILE A 270 16.06 7.12 16.34
CA ILE A 270 14.91 7.51 15.50
C ILE A 270 14.71 6.47 14.41
N GLU A 271 13.46 6.08 14.19
CA GLU A 271 13.06 5.25 13.05
C GLU A 271 12.29 6.06 12.01
N GLU A 272 11.00 6.19 12.15
CA GLU A 272 10.16 6.92 11.20
C GLU A 272 8.92 7.52 11.87
N PHE A 273 8.23 8.39 11.17
CA PHE A 273 6.92 8.89 11.59
C PHE A 273 5.80 7.86 11.33
N SER A 274 4.63 8.09 11.90
CA SER A 274 3.44 7.25 11.68
C SER A 274 3.19 6.92 10.20
N VAL A 275 3.34 7.88 9.30
CA VAL A 275 2.98 7.76 7.87
C VAL A 275 4.07 8.22 6.90
N SER A 276 5.25 8.59 7.38
CA SER A 276 6.36 9.08 6.53
C SER A 276 7.73 8.71 7.10
N ASN A 277 8.73 8.65 6.22
CA ASN A 277 10.12 8.45 6.64
C ASN A 277 10.67 9.69 7.35
N PHE A 278 11.68 9.49 8.21
CA PHE A 278 12.46 10.54 8.81
C PHE A 278 13.69 10.84 7.96
N ILE A 279 13.94 12.14 7.71
CA ILE A 279 15.16 12.62 7.09
C ILE A 279 15.69 13.78 7.93
N GLY A 280 16.89 13.64 8.48
CA GLY A 280 17.64 14.71 9.13
C GLY A 280 18.59 15.40 8.15
N ILE A 281 18.93 16.65 8.43
CA ILE A 281 19.95 17.39 7.69
C ILE A 281 21.02 17.84 8.69
N LYS A 282 22.25 17.40 8.46
CA LYS A 282 23.41 17.77 9.28
C LYS A 282 24.63 18.00 8.38
N ASP A 283 25.31 19.10 8.55
CA ASP A 283 26.52 19.45 7.81
C ASP A 283 26.35 19.28 6.27
N ASN A 284 25.25 19.81 5.73
CA ASN A 284 24.84 19.69 4.32
C ASN A 284 24.70 18.24 3.81
N THR A 285 24.44 17.32 4.72
CA THR A 285 24.25 15.89 4.43
C THR A 285 22.87 15.44 4.87
N TYR A 286 22.17 14.67 4.02
CA TYR A 286 20.93 13.99 4.38
C TYR A 286 21.25 12.73 5.18
N VAL A 287 20.61 12.58 6.32
CA VAL A 287 20.74 11.42 7.21
C VAL A 287 19.35 10.79 7.39
N THR A 288 19.22 9.51 7.10
CA THR A 288 18.00 8.75 7.33
C THR A 288 18.33 7.44 8.05
N PRO A 289 17.46 6.94 8.93
CA PRO A 289 17.70 5.68 9.61
C PRO A 289 17.77 4.49 8.64
N ASP A 290 18.68 3.55 8.92
CA ASP A 290 18.74 2.25 8.23
C ASP A 290 18.30 1.16 9.20
N SER A 291 17.04 0.74 9.13
CA SER A 291 16.45 -0.26 10.01
C SER A 291 15.56 -1.23 9.23
N PRO A 292 15.55 -2.52 9.61
CA PRO A 292 14.68 -3.52 8.97
C PRO A 292 13.18 -3.34 9.30
N THR A 293 12.85 -2.41 10.20
CA THR A 293 11.46 -2.09 10.58
C THR A 293 10.88 -0.91 9.81
N ILE A 294 11.71 -0.20 9.03
CA ILE A 294 11.32 0.99 8.27
C ILE A 294 10.86 0.60 6.87
N LEU A 295 9.76 1.22 6.44
CA LEU A 295 9.30 1.13 5.06
C LEU A 295 10.13 2.05 4.17
N ARG A 296 10.85 1.48 3.20
CA ARG A 296 11.60 2.29 2.22
C ARG A 296 10.65 3.11 1.36
N SER A 297 11.02 4.37 1.12
CA SER A 297 10.27 5.26 0.21
C SER A 297 10.32 4.75 -1.23
N ALA A 298 9.24 4.91 -1.99
CA ALA A 298 9.13 4.59 -3.41
C ALA A 298 9.15 5.86 -4.27
#